data_c8855c6763a2b98e603f7c2284c45268
#
_entry.id   c8855c6763a2b98e603f7c2284c45268
#
_cell.length_a   1.000
_cell.length_b   1.000
_cell.length_c   1.000
_cell.angle_alpha   90.00
_cell.angle_beta   90.00
_cell.angle_gamma   90.00
#
_symmetry.space_group_name_H-M   'P 1'
#
loop_
_entity.id
_entity.type
_entity.pdbx_description
1 polymer ?
#
loop_
_entity_poly.entity_id
_entity_poly.type
_entity_poly.pdbx_seq_one_letter_code
_entity_poly.pdbx_strand_id
1 'polypeptide(L)'
;MKLPGPDHPITITQNPRRVRVTAGDIVIAESSKALTLKEARYPAVQYVPREDTNMALLERTERTTHCPYKGDASYYSVKADGKTLDNAIWTYETPFPAMAEISGHLAFYPDKVKIEEVG
;
A
#
# COMPACT_ATOMS: atom_id res chain seq x y z
N MET A 1 7.83 14.61 13.23
CA MET A 1 6.45 14.18 12.89
C MET A 1 5.60 15.39 12.58
N LYS A 2 4.94 15.39 11.45
CA LYS A 2 3.97 16.41 11.09
C LYS A 2 2.57 15.86 11.19
N LEU A 3 1.63 16.68 11.63
CA LEU A 3 0.22 16.29 11.70
C LEU A 3 -0.53 16.80 10.47
N PRO A 4 -1.45 16.03 9.89
CA PRO A 4 -2.30 16.51 8.82
C PRO A 4 -3.12 17.70 9.29
N GLY A 5 -3.39 18.62 8.37
CA GLY A 5 -4.15 19.83 8.65
C GLY A 5 -4.69 20.42 7.37
N PRO A 6 -5.29 21.64 7.45
CA PRO A 6 -5.94 22.25 6.28
C PRO A 6 -5.03 22.44 5.08
N ASP A 7 -3.73 22.66 5.29
CA ASP A 7 -2.76 22.87 4.22
C ASP A 7 -2.26 21.54 3.63
N HIS A 8 -2.41 20.45 4.37
CA HIS A 8 -1.97 19.13 3.93
C HIS A 8 -2.89 18.07 4.53
N PRO A 9 -4.13 17.97 4.04
CA PRO A 9 -5.09 17.02 4.61
C PRO A 9 -4.75 15.59 4.20
N ILE A 10 -4.95 14.66 5.13
CA ILE A 10 -4.86 13.22 4.87
C ILE A 10 -6.11 12.60 5.44
N THR A 11 -6.85 11.87 4.60
CA THR A 11 -8.03 11.13 5.03
C THR A 11 -7.86 9.66 4.73
N ILE A 12 -8.34 8.81 5.64
CA ILE A 12 -8.30 7.36 5.48
C ILE A 12 -9.73 6.88 5.64
N THR A 13 -10.25 6.24 4.59
CA THR A 13 -11.62 5.71 4.59
C THR A 13 -11.61 4.29 4.06
N GLN A 14 -12.55 3.47 4.52
CA GLN A 14 -12.69 2.12 4.00
C GLN A 14 -13.21 2.18 2.57
N ASN A 15 -12.56 1.45 1.66
CA ASN A 15 -13.04 1.32 0.29
C ASN A 15 -14.20 0.34 0.27
N PRO A 16 -15.41 0.75 -0.17
CA PRO A 16 -16.57 -0.14 -0.21
C PRO A 16 -16.45 -1.20 -1.29
N ARG A 17 -15.52 -1.06 -2.23
CA ARG A 17 -15.34 -1.99 -3.33
C ARG A 17 -14.19 -2.93 -3.05
N ARG A 18 -14.20 -4.08 -3.72
CA ARG A 18 -13.09 -5.03 -3.62
C ARG A 18 -11.94 -4.54 -4.49
N VAL A 19 -10.73 -4.57 -3.93
CA VAL A 19 -9.51 -4.18 -4.62
C VAL A 19 -8.75 -5.44 -4.99
N ARG A 20 -8.32 -5.54 -6.25
CA ARG A 20 -7.49 -6.65 -6.73
C ARG A 20 -6.20 -6.10 -7.29
N VAL A 21 -5.09 -6.72 -6.91
CA VAL A 21 -3.76 -6.36 -7.39
C VAL A 21 -3.16 -7.55 -8.12
N THR A 22 -2.73 -7.34 -9.36
CA THR A 22 -2.17 -8.42 -10.18
C THR A 22 -0.84 -8.01 -10.81
N ALA A 23 0.02 -9.01 -11.00
CA ALA A 23 1.24 -8.89 -11.81
C ALA A 23 1.11 -9.94 -12.92
N GLY A 24 0.92 -9.48 -14.16
CA GLY A 24 0.55 -10.39 -15.26
C GLY A 24 -0.75 -11.09 -14.92
N ASP A 25 -0.74 -12.41 -14.97
CA ASP A 25 -1.91 -13.23 -14.63
C ASP A 25 -1.95 -13.66 -13.17
N ILE A 26 -1.00 -13.20 -12.37
CA ILE A 26 -0.89 -13.64 -10.98
C ILE A 26 -1.57 -12.62 -10.07
N VAL A 27 -2.52 -13.08 -9.25
CA VAL A 27 -3.17 -12.25 -8.23
C VAL A 27 -2.24 -12.17 -7.02
N ILE A 28 -1.81 -10.96 -6.69
CA ILE A 28 -0.95 -10.72 -5.53
C ILE A 28 -1.78 -10.47 -4.28
N ALA A 29 -2.87 -9.73 -4.44
CA ALA A 29 -3.74 -9.37 -3.32
C ALA A 29 -5.16 -9.17 -3.81
N GLU A 30 -6.12 -9.45 -2.93
CA GLU A 30 -7.52 -9.17 -3.20
C GLU A 30 -8.23 -8.97 -1.87
N SER A 31 -8.89 -7.84 -1.69
CA SER A 31 -9.44 -7.48 -0.39
C SER A 31 -10.72 -6.67 -0.50
N SER A 32 -11.67 -6.96 0.38
CA SER A 32 -12.87 -6.15 0.60
C SER A 32 -12.68 -5.17 1.76
N LYS A 33 -11.46 -5.09 2.30
CA LYS A 33 -11.14 -4.29 3.48
C LYS A 33 -10.03 -3.27 3.21
N ALA A 34 -9.81 -2.93 1.94
CA ALA A 34 -8.78 -1.96 1.60
C ALA A 34 -9.15 -0.59 2.18
N LEU A 35 -8.13 0.14 2.58
CA LEU A 35 -8.29 1.51 3.06
C LEU A 35 -7.81 2.46 1.97
N THR A 36 -8.63 3.46 1.66
CA THR A 36 -8.29 4.50 0.71
C THR A 36 -7.69 5.67 1.47
N LEU A 37 -6.44 5.98 1.18
CA LEU A 37 -5.77 7.14 1.75
C LEU A 37 -5.69 8.23 0.68
N LYS A 38 -6.25 9.38 1.00
CA LYS A 38 -6.19 10.56 0.13
C LYS A 38 -5.36 11.62 0.84
N GLU A 39 -4.25 12.00 0.22
CA GLU A 39 -3.31 12.94 0.78
C GLU A 39 -3.20 14.17 -0.11
N ALA A 40 -3.59 15.33 0.41
CA ALA A 40 -3.51 16.60 -0.30
C ALA A 40 -4.05 16.47 -1.73
N ARG A 41 -3.22 16.76 -2.75
CA ARG A 41 -3.61 16.68 -4.16
C ARG A 41 -3.10 15.42 -4.85
N TYR A 42 -2.44 14.53 -4.11
CA TYR A 42 -1.92 13.29 -4.67
C TYR A 42 -3.07 12.33 -5.00
N PRO A 43 -2.87 11.45 -5.98
CA PRO A 43 -3.86 10.40 -6.25
C PRO A 43 -4.12 9.54 -5.02
N ALA A 44 -5.34 9.04 -4.89
CA ALA A 44 -5.69 8.14 -3.80
C ALA A 44 -4.85 6.87 -3.88
N VAL A 45 -4.45 6.35 -2.71
CA VAL A 45 -3.67 5.12 -2.60
C VAL A 45 -4.48 4.09 -1.82
N GLN A 46 -4.52 2.86 -2.32
CA GLN A 46 -5.18 1.75 -1.63
C GLN A 46 -4.17 1.03 -0.75
N TYR A 47 -4.50 0.89 0.53
CA TYR A 47 -3.71 0.13 1.49
C TYR A 47 -4.46 -1.17 1.78
N VAL A 48 -3.84 -2.30 1.45
CA VAL A 48 -4.46 -3.62 1.52
C VAL A 48 -3.98 -4.35 2.77
N PRO A 49 -4.89 -4.96 3.55
CA PRO A 49 -4.48 -5.74 4.71
C PRO A 49 -3.50 -6.85 4.32
N ARG A 50 -2.51 -7.07 5.17
CA ARG A 50 -1.49 -8.09 4.97
C ARG A 50 -2.12 -9.47 4.83
N GLU A 51 -3.17 -9.75 5.58
CA GLU A 51 -3.88 -11.03 5.55
C GLU A 51 -4.56 -11.33 4.21
N ASP A 52 -4.84 -10.29 3.42
CA ASP A 52 -5.46 -10.44 2.11
C ASP A 52 -4.43 -10.37 0.97
N THR A 53 -3.16 -10.45 1.31
CA THR A 53 -2.04 -10.39 0.38
C THR A 53 -1.27 -11.71 0.41
N ASN A 54 -0.91 -12.22 -0.75
CA ASN A 54 -0.10 -13.44 -0.84
C ASN A 54 1.36 -13.11 -0.54
N MET A 55 1.72 -13.17 0.73
CA MET A 55 3.07 -12.82 1.19
C MET A 55 4.15 -13.75 0.65
N ALA A 56 3.78 -14.96 0.22
CA ALA A 56 4.73 -15.91 -0.36
C ALA A 56 5.34 -15.41 -1.67
N LEU A 57 4.67 -14.48 -2.35
CA LEU A 57 5.17 -13.86 -3.57
C LEU A 57 6.05 -12.64 -3.31
N LEU A 58 6.23 -12.25 -2.06
CA LEU A 58 6.90 -11.02 -1.69
C LEU A 58 8.23 -11.30 -1.00
N GLU A 59 9.21 -10.45 -1.29
CA GLU A 59 10.51 -10.50 -0.64
C GLU A 59 10.82 -9.12 -0.09
N ARG A 60 11.07 -9.04 1.23
CA ARG A 60 11.43 -7.79 1.88
C ARG A 60 12.79 -7.32 1.35
N THR A 61 12.90 -6.04 1.05
CA THR A 61 14.17 -5.46 0.60
C THR A 61 14.78 -4.60 1.71
N GLU A 62 15.97 -4.08 1.44
CA GLU A 62 16.66 -3.20 2.39
C GLU A 62 16.24 -1.74 2.23
N ARG A 63 15.43 -1.43 1.23
CA ARG A 63 15.00 -0.06 0.99
C ARG A 63 14.11 0.42 2.14
N THR A 64 14.36 1.63 2.60
CA THR A 64 13.51 2.34 3.54
C THR A 64 13.38 3.78 3.10
N THR A 65 12.24 4.40 3.38
CA THR A 65 12.02 5.82 3.13
C THR A 65 11.32 6.42 4.33
N HIS A 66 11.36 7.74 4.43
CA HIS A 66 10.72 8.44 5.53
C HIS A 66 9.68 9.43 5.00
N CYS A 67 8.49 9.38 5.58
CA CYS A 67 7.43 10.36 5.34
C CYS A 67 7.19 11.14 6.63
N PRO A 68 7.24 12.49 6.60
CA PRO A 68 7.06 13.27 7.83
C PRO A 68 5.66 13.13 8.46
N TYR A 69 4.69 12.67 7.68
CA TYR A 69 3.31 12.46 8.16
C TYR A 69 3.03 11.03 8.57
N LYS A 70 3.67 10.04 7.93
CA LYS A 70 3.35 8.62 8.11
C LYS A 70 4.40 7.86 8.90
N GLY A 71 5.67 8.25 8.77
CA GLY A 71 6.77 7.55 9.44
C GLY A 71 7.69 6.85 8.44
N ASP A 72 8.31 5.76 8.88
CA ASP A 72 9.26 5.03 8.06
C ASP A 72 8.56 3.92 7.29
N ALA A 73 8.80 3.89 5.98
CA ALA A 73 8.27 2.85 5.10
C ALA A 73 9.32 1.78 4.86
N SER A 74 8.89 0.52 4.85
CA SER A 74 9.66 -0.62 4.41
C SER A 74 9.14 -1.07 3.04
N TYR A 75 9.93 -1.83 2.31
CA TYR A 75 9.61 -2.19 0.93
C TYR A 75 9.69 -3.68 0.68
N TYR A 76 8.88 -4.14 -0.28
CA TYR A 76 8.91 -5.50 -0.78
C TYR A 76 9.02 -5.49 -2.29
N SER A 77 9.75 -6.46 -2.82
CA SER A 77 9.72 -6.80 -4.24
C SER A 77 8.70 -7.91 -4.45
N VAL A 78 8.11 -7.96 -5.65
CA VAL A 78 7.17 -9.01 -6.04
C VAL A 78 7.91 -10.00 -6.93
N LYS A 79 7.80 -11.30 -6.59
CA LYS A 79 8.33 -12.37 -7.41
C LYS A 79 7.18 -13.20 -7.95
N ALA A 80 6.81 -12.95 -9.21
CA ALA A 80 5.68 -13.60 -9.85
C ALA A 80 5.95 -13.78 -11.33
N ASP A 81 5.47 -14.88 -11.87
CA ASP A 81 5.54 -15.16 -13.30
C ASP A 81 6.97 -15.12 -13.86
N GLY A 82 7.94 -15.64 -13.07
CA GLY A 82 9.33 -15.67 -13.45
C GLY A 82 10.03 -14.31 -13.46
N LYS A 83 9.37 -13.27 -12.95
CA LYS A 83 9.90 -11.92 -12.93
C LYS A 83 10.01 -11.40 -11.51
N THR A 84 10.94 -10.44 -11.31
CA THR A 84 11.04 -9.72 -10.05
C THR A 84 10.71 -8.25 -10.33
N LEU A 85 9.71 -7.75 -9.61
CA LEU A 85 9.33 -6.34 -9.67
C LEU A 85 9.92 -5.67 -8.44
N ASP A 86 11.03 -4.96 -8.64
CA ASP A 86 11.82 -4.41 -7.53
C ASP A 86 11.06 -3.30 -6.80
N ASN A 87 10.99 -3.45 -5.46
CA ASN A 87 10.41 -2.44 -4.59
C ASN A 87 9.03 -1.96 -5.04
N ALA A 88 8.20 -2.92 -5.47
CA ALA A 88 6.87 -2.62 -6.01
C ALA A 88 5.84 -2.28 -4.94
N ILE A 89 6.16 -2.57 -3.69
CA ILE A 89 5.25 -2.44 -2.55
C ILE A 89 5.93 -1.68 -1.42
N TRP A 90 5.18 -0.78 -0.76
CA TRP A 90 5.64 -0.17 0.47
C TRP A 90 4.64 -0.41 1.58
N THR A 91 5.13 -0.33 2.83
CA THR A 91 4.30 -0.52 4.01
C THR A 91 4.86 0.31 5.17
N TYR A 92 3.96 0.82 5.99
CA TYR A 92 4.31 1.47 7.24
C TYR A 92 3.96 0.51 8.36
N GLU A 93 4.97 -0.19 8.89
CA GLU A 93 4.74 -1.20 9.93
C GLU A 93 4.45 -0.57 11.29
N THR A 94 5.11 0.56 11.56
CA THR A 94 4.88 1.33 12.77
C THR A 94 4.72 2.80 12.42
N PRO A 95 3.59 3.16 11.79
CA PRO A 95 3.37 4.56 11.40
C PRO A 95 3.18 5.45 12.62
N PHE A 96 3.28 6.76 12.41
CA PHE A 96 2.96 7.70 13.47
C PHE A 96 1.51 7.51 13.94
N PRO A 97 1.20 7.84 15.20
CA PRO A 97 -0.14 7.56 15.77
C PRO A 97 -1.31 8.07 14.94
N ALA A 98 -1.18 9.21 14.29
CA ALA A 98 -2.25 9.76 13.44
C ALA A 98 -2.57 8.88 12.23
N MET A 99 -1.64 7.99 11.86
CA MET A 99 -1.77 7.08 10.71
C MET A 99 -1.89 5.62 11.15
N ALA A 100 -2.24 5.36 12.38
CA ALA A 100 -2.27 4.00 12.94
C ALA A 100 -3.15 3.05 12.13
N GLU A 101 -4.18 3.54 11.47
CA GLU A 101 -5.10 2.70 10.70
C GLU A 101 -4.41 1.93 9.58
N ILE A 102 -3.35 2.50 8.98
CA ILE A 102 -2.65 1.84 7.87
C ILE A 102 -1.51 0.93 8.33
N SER A 103 -1.32 0.77 9.64
CA SER A 103 -0.25 -0.07 10.17
C SER A 103 -0.28 -1.47 9.55
N GLY A 104 0.85 -1.89 9.00
CA GLY A 104 1.00 -3.22 8.41
C GLY A 104 0.27 -3.44 7.10
N HIS A 105 -0.49 -2.49 6.60
CA HIS A 105 -1.14 -2.59 5.30
C HIS A 105 -0.10 -2.37 4.19
N LEU A 106 -0.37 -2.94 3.02
CA LEU A 106 0.54 -2.89 1.88
C LEU A 106 -0.04 -1.99 0.79
N ALA A 107 0.80 -1.11 0.25
CA ALA A 107 0.47 -0.25 -0.86
C ALA A 107 1.34 -0.60 -2.07
N PHE A 108 0.84 -0.39 -3.27
CA PHE A 108 1.44 -0.90 -4.49
C PHE A 108 1.69 0.23 -5.49
N TYR A 109 2.82 0.20 -6.17
CA TYR A 109 3.12 1.17 -7.22
C TYR A 109 2.35 0.80 -8.51
N PRO A 110 1.49 1.70 -9.00
CA PRO A 110 0.65 1.39 -10.17
C PRO A 110 1.42 1.29 -11.49
N ASP A 111 2.67 1.74 -11.53
CA ASP A 111 3.52 1.56 -12.70
C ASP A 111 4.19 0.19 -12.72
N LYS A 112 4.08 -0.58 -11.64
CA LYS A 112 4.70 -1.91 -11.56
C LYS A 112 3.70 -3.05 -11.52
N VAL A 113 2.51 -2.82 -10.98
CA VAL A 113 1.45 -3.82 -10.88
C VAL A 113 0.13 -3.18 -11.27
N LYS A 114 -0.85 -4.03 -11.59
CA LYS A 114 -2.19 -3.56 -11.93
C LYS A 114 -3.05 -3.53 -10.67
N ILE A 115 -3.66 -2.39 -10.40
CA ILE A 115 -4.56 -2.21 -9.25
C ILE A 115 -5.93 -1.87 -9.81
N GLU A 116 -6.95 -2.66 -9.46
CA GLU A 116 -8.31 -2.41 -9.95
C GLU A 116 -9.34 -2.60 -8.86
N GLU A 117 -10.43 -1.85 -8.99
CA GLU A 117 -11.60 -2.06 -8.15
C GLU A 117 -12.53 -2.98 -8.90
N VAL A 118 -12.95 -4.07 -8.26
CA VAL A 118 -13.80 -5.10 -8.88
C VAL A 118 -15.06 -5.33 -8.03
N GLY A 119 -16.16 -5.40 -8.67
CA GLY A 119 -17.43 -5.65 -7.99
C GLY A 119 -17.92 -4.46 -7.20
#